data_dffea85801cbe5794e5e753dc9f65f49
#
_entry.id   dffea85801cbe5794e5e753dc9f65f49
#
_cell.length_a   1.000
_cell.length_b   1.000
_cell.length_c   1.000
_cell.angle_alpha   90.00
_cell.angle_beta   90.00
_cell.angle_gamma   90.00
#
_symmetry.space_group_name_H-M   'P 1'
#
loop_
_entity.id
_entity.type
_entity.pdbx_description
1 polymer ?
#
loop_
_entity_poly.entity_id
_entity_poly.type
_entity_poly.pdbx_seq_one_letter_code
_entity_poly.pdbx_strand_id
1 'polypeptide(L)'
;TRRSSDLQLIVLISKPPAPGIMQKVLACARQCEKPVVVHFLGADEHSLQYEGVIPALSLRHAAEIAVATLEGKKAPKETSTRESLLAKARDSIGAMAAKQKDIRGVFAGGTFCYEAQLALLAAGLSCESNAPVRGATELRSRQQGTGHSLVDMGDDEFTQGRPHPMIDPKLRNARLLSEGRDPTTAVLLFDIVLGYGASADPCATLLPVLDTLRQEAAQAQRHLLLIAHVCGTEDDPQDRQQQIECLEQAGVLVADSNIEAARLAAFVALQRK
;
A
#
# COMPACT_ATOMS: atom_id res chain seq x y z
N THR A 1 -6.09 -29.44 4.90
CA THR A 1 -7.22 -28.49 4.98
C THR A 1 -7.81 -28.55 6.37
N ARG A 2 -7.68 -27.46 7.17
CA ARG A 2 -8.39 -27.35 8.47
C ARG A 2 -9.89 -27.43 8.19
N ARG A 3 -10.61 -28.20 9.00
CA ARG A 3 -12.08 -28.26 8.94
C ARG A 3 -12.64 -26.90 9.36
N SER A 4 -13.76 -26.48 8.82
CA SER A 4 -14.43 -25.21 9.20
C SER A 4 -14.75 -25.12 10.70
N SER A 5 -14.86 -26.28 11.38
CA SER A 5 -15.04 -26.39 12.83
C SER A 5 -13.86 -25.86 13.65
N ASP A 6 -12.66 -25.77 13.05
CA ASP A 6 -11.44 -25.37 13.77
C ASP A 6 -11.18 -23.85 13.71
N LEU A 7 -11.97 -23.13 12.92
CA LEU A 7 -11.87 -21.67 12.81
C LEU A 7 -12.42 -21.02 14.07
N GLN A 8 -11.70 -20.02 14.58
CA GLN A 8 -12.13 -19.19 15.72
C GLN A 8 -12.71 -17.86 15.27
N LEU A 9 -12.30 -17.37 14.08
CA LEU A 9 -12.71 -16.10 13.52
C LEU A 9 -12.59 -16.16 12.00
N ILE A 10 -13.39 -15.37 11.30
CA ILE A 10 -13.34 -15.22 9.83
C ILE A 10 -13.00 -13.75 9.51
N VAL A 11 -12.06 -13.55 8.58
CA VAL A 11 -11.76 -12.22 8.03
C VAL A 11 -12.11 -12.21 6.55
N LEU A 12 -12.99 -11.31 6.15
CA LEU A 12 -13.40 -11.11 4.76
C LEU A 12 -12.79 -9.83 4.24
N ILE A 13 -11.82 -9.95 3.34
CA ILE A 13 -11.17 -8.82 2.66
C ILE A 13 -11.42 -8.96 1.16
N SER A 14 -11.94 -7.91 0.52
CA SER A 14 -12.23 -7.91 -0.91
C SER A 14 -12.31 -6.48 -1.46
N LYS A 15 -12.13 -6.34 -2.78
CA LYS A 15 -12.69 -5.18 -3.51
C LYS A 15 -14.20 -5.14 -3.26
N PRO A 16 -14.86 -3.96 -3.31
CA PRO A 16 -16.27 -3.87 -2.93
C PRO A 16 -17.13 -4.71 -3.90
N PRO A 17 -17.91 -5.69 -3.39
CA PRO A 17 -18.87 -6.41 -4.20
C PRO A 17 -19.98 -5.46 -4.69
N ALA A 18 -20.70 -5.86 -5.75
CA ALA A 18 -21.92 -5.15 -6.11
C ALA A 18 -22.90 -5.09 -4.92
N PRO A 19 -23.65 -3.99 -4.72
CA PRO A 19 -24.44 -3.76 -3.50
C PRO A 19 -25.34 -4.93 -3.11
N GLY A 20 -26.04 -5.55 -4.07
CA GLY A 20 -26.89 -6.70 -3.80
C GLY A 20 -26.13 -7.98 -3.41
N ILE A 21 -24.89 -8.14 -3.86
CA ILE A 21 -24.03 -9.26 -3.46
C ILE A 21 -23.45 -8.99 -2.08
N MET A 22 -23.03 -7.75 -1.81
CA MET A 22 -22.53 -7.34 -0.50
C MET A 22 -23.55 -7.64 0.61
N GLN A 23 -24.80 -7.26 0.41
CA GLN A 23 -25.89 -7.55 1.36
C GLN A 23 -26.07 -9.05 1.61
N LYS A 24 -26.01 -9.88 0.56
CA LYS A 24 -26.09 -11.34 0.70
C LYS A 24 -24.92 -11.91 1.50
N VAL A 25 -23.69 -11.43 1.22
CA VAL A 25 -22.49 -11.86 1.96
C VAL A 25 -22.59 -11.47 3.43
N LEU A 26 -23.01 -10.24 3.74
CA LEU A 26 -23.18 -9.76 5.11
C LEU A 26 -24.29 -10.51 5.85
N ALA A 27 -25.41 -10.83 5.15
CA ALA A 27 -26.48 -11.64 5.73
C ALA A 27 -26.02 -13.09 6.05
N CYS A 28 -25.17 -13.69 5.22
CA CYS A 28 -24.55 -14.98 5.50
C CYS A 28 -23.55 -14.86 6.66
N ALA A 29 -22.74 -13.81 6.70
CA ALA A 29 -21.80 -13.56 7.78
C ALA A 29 -22.50 -13.44 9.15
N ARG A 30 -23.65 -12.77 9.20
CA ARG A 30 -24.50 -12.68 10.40
C ARG A 30 -24.96 -14.04 10.94
N GLN A 31 -25.15 -15.02 10.05
CA GLN A 31 -25.59 -16.37 10.45
C GLN A 31 -24.43 -17.25 10.93
N CYS A 32 -23.20 -16.78 10.82
CA CYS A 32 -22.03 -17.50 11.31
C CYS A 32 -22.01 -17.50 12.86
N GLU A 33 -21.73 -18.65 13.43
CA GLU A 33 -21.49 -18.78 14.89
C GLU A 33 -20.13 -18.19 15.31
N LYS A 34 -19.30 -17.82 14.35
CA LYS A 34 -17.96 -17.25 14.56
C LYS A 34 -17.98 -15.75 14.32
N PRO A 35 -17.15 -14.97 15.05
CA PRO A 35 -16.97 -13.55 14.73
C PRO A 35 -16.50 -13.37 13.28
N VAL A 36 -17.04 -12.40 12.59
CA VAL A 36 -16.66 -12.08 11.21
C VAL A 36 -16.20 -10.63 11.13
N VAL A 37 -14.92 -10.43 10.79
CA VAL A 37 -14.35 -9.12 10.49
C VAL A 37 -14.46 -8.89 8.98
N VAL A 38 -14.95 -7.73 8.58
CA VAL A 38 -15.17 -7.42 7.15
C VAL A 38 -14.47 -6.11 6.77
N HIS A 39 -13.66 -6.19 5.74
CA HIS A 39 -13.09 -5.02 5.06
C HIS A 39 -13.32 -5.12 3.55
N PHE A 40 -14.29 -4.36 3.05
CA PHE A 40 -14.48 -4.18 1.61
C PHE A 40 -13.89 -2.84 1.21
N LEU A 41 -12.77 -2.87 0.48
CA LEU A 41 -11.97 -1.69 0.13
C LEU A 41 -12.83 -0.64 -0.59
N GLY A 42 -12.94 0.55 0.00
CA GLY A 42 -13.73 1.64 -0.60
C GLY A 42 -15.25 1.51 -0.43
N ALA A 43 -15.74 0.51 0.32
CA ALA A 43 -17.14 0.49 0.72
C ALA A 43 -17.40 1.56 1.80
N ASP A 44 -18.60 2.16 1.75
CA ASP A 44 -19.03 3.06 2.80
C ASP A 44 -19.19 2.31 4.13
N GLU A 45 -18.62 2.86 5.21
CA GLU A 45 -18.66 2.27 6.55
C GLU A 45 -20.09 1.95 7.01
N HIS A 46 -21.05 2.84 6.71
CA HIS A 46 -22.45 2.61 7.06
C HIS A 46 -23.04 1.39 6.35
N SER A 47 -22.58 1.08 5.14
CA SER A 47 -23.01 -0.09 4.39
C SER A 47 -22.50 -1.42 4.97
N LEU A 48 -21.48 -1.37 5.83
CA LEU A 48 -20.89 -2.51 6.52
C LEU A 48 -21.42 -2.72 7.94
N GLN A 49 -22.26 -1.80 8.45
CA GLN A 49 -22.87 -1.92 9.77
C GLN A 49 -23.99 -2.97 9.75
N TYR A 50 -23.62 -4.19 10.03
CA TYR A 50 -24.51 -5.34 10.15
C TYR A 50 -24.34 -5.99 11.50
N GLU A 51 -25.46 -6.36 12.15
CA GLU A 51 -25.41 -7.10 13.42
C GLU A 51 -24.61 -8.41 13.27
N GLY A 52 -23.67 -8.67 14.15
CA GLY A 52 -22.78 -9.85 14.10
C GLY A 52 -21.59 -9.73 13.15
N VAL A 53 -21.41 -8.59 12.50
CA VAL A 53 -20.27 -8.29 11.64
C VAL A 53 -19.46 -7.15 12.23
N ILE A 54 -18.14 -7.27 12.23
CA ILE A 54 -17.22 -6.26 12.75
C ILE A 54 -16.57 -5.55 11.53
N PRO A 55 -16.96 -4.30 11.22
CA PRO A 55 -16.39 -3.57 10.09
C PRO A 55 -14.97 -3.09 10.39
N ALA A 56 -14.09 -3.15 9.40
CA ALA A 56 -12.75 -2.61 9.44
C ALA A 56 -12.55 -1.56 8.34
N LEU A 57 -11.77 -0.52 8.64
CA LEU A 57 -11.59 0.67 7.78
C LEU A 57 -10.36 0.58 6.88
N SER A 58 -9.43 -0.34 7.18
CA SER A 58 -8.22 -0.59 6.40
C SER A 58 -7.79 -2.05 6.53
N LEU A 59 -6.86 -2.50 5.69
CA LEU A 59 -6.25 -3.82 5.79
C LEU A 59 -5.60 -4.04 7.17
N ARG A 60 -4.86 -3.05 7.65
CA ARG A 60 -4.25 -3.06 9.00
C ARG A 60 -5.31 -3.16 10.08
N HIS A 61 -6.33 -2.33 10.03
CA HIS A 61 -7.42 -2.31 11.02
C HIS A 61 -8.15 -3.66 11.07
N ALA A 62 -8.34 -4.32 9.92
CA ALA A 62 -8.94 -5.66 9.89
C ALA A 62 -8.08 -6.69 10.64
N ALA A 63 -6.77 -6.65 10.47
CA ALA A 63 -5.85 -7.52 11.19
C ALA A 63 -5.84 -7.22 12.71
N GLU A 64 -5.76 -5.95 13.09
CA GLU A 64 -5.76 -5.52 14.49
C GLU A 64 -7.07 -5.92 15.22
N ILE A 65 -8.22 -5.75 14.57
CA ILE A 65 -9.52 -6.22 15.09
C ILE A 65 -9.53 -7.73 15.24
N ALA A 66 -9.05 -8.46 14.23
CA ALA A 66 -9.04 -9.92 14.27
C ALA A 66 -8.22 -10.45 15.44
N VAL A 67 -7.02 -9.93 15.66
CA VAL A 67 -6.16 -10.29 16.79
C VAL A 67 -6.83 -9.93 18.13
N ALA A 68 -7.32 -8.70 18.27
CA ALA A 68 -7.99 -8.26 19.51
C ALA A 68 -9.20 -9.13 19.83
N THR A 69 -9.99 -9.50 18.81
CA THR A 69 -11.17 -10.38 18.99
C THR A 69 -10.78 -11.78 19.48
N LEU A 70 -9.71 -12.35 18.92
CA LEU A 70 -9.19 -13.66 19.35
C LEU A 70 -8.65 -13.62 20.79
N GLU A 71 -8.09 -12.50 21.22
CA GLU A 71 -7.59 -12.28 22.56
C GLU A 71 -8.69 -11.86 23.57
N GLY A 72 -9.94 -11.75 23.14
CA GLY A 72 -11.06 -11.29 23.99
C GLY A 72 -10.96 -9.82 24.38
N LYS A 73 -10.18 -9.02 23.63
CA LYS A 73 -10.01 -7.58 23.84
C LYS A 73 -11.02 -6.78 23.03
N LYS A 74 -11.23 -5.53 23.44
CA LYS A 74 -12.04 -4.59 22.66
C LYS A 74 -11.36 -4.27 21.34
N ALA A 75 -12.13 -4.21 20.26
CA ALA A 75 -11.64 -3.77 18.96
C ALA A 75 -10.92 -2.41 19.06
N PRO A 76 -9.70 -2.29 18.56
CA PRO A 76 -8.95 -1.04 18.57
C PRO A 76 -9.64 -0.02 17.65
N LYS A 77 -9.32 1.26 17.83
CA LYS A 77 -9.60 2.29 16.82
C LYS A 77 -8.54 2.20 15.72
N GLU A 78 -8.91 2.60 14.52
CA GLU A 78 -7.93 2.68 13.44
C GLU A 78 -6.75 3.59 13.81
N THR A 79 -5.56 3.09 13.56
CA THR A 79 -4.31 3.76 13.93
C THR A 79 -4.01 4.90 12.94
N SER A 80 -3.61 6.06 13.47
CA SER A 80 -3.10 7.18 12.68
C SER A 80 -1.64 6.95 12.25
N THR A 81 -1.16 7.78 11.33
CA THR A 81 0.26 7.80 10.94
C THR A 81 1.13 8.18 12.14
N ARG A 82 2.22 7.45 12.36
CA ARG A 82 3.16 7.68 13.47
C ARG A 82 3.80 9.06 13.37
N GLU A 83 3.85 9.79 14.50
CA GLU A 83 4.44 11.12 14.55
C GLU A 83 5.93 11.13 14.17
N SER A 84 6.66 10.07 14.47
CA SER A 84 8.07 9.91 14.06
C SER A 84 8.25 9.92 12.54
N LEU A 85 7.33 9.30 11.78
CA LEU A 85 7.35 9.34 10.32
C LEU A 85 6.94 10.71 9.79
N LEU A 86 5.94 11.34 10.40
CA LEU A 86 5.52 12.70 10.04
C LEU A 86 6.64 13.72 10.25
N ALA A 87 7.41 13.61 11.33
CA ALA A 87 8.55 14.47 11.60
C ALA A 87 9.61 14.32 10.50
N LYS A 88 10.05 13.08 10.20
CA LYS A 88 11.01 12.81 9.11
C LYS A 88 10.51 13.31 7.75
N ALA A 89 9.21 13.19 7.47
CA ALA A 89 8.63 13.69 6.24
C ALA A 89 8.66 15.24 6.18
N ARG A 90 8.37 15.94 7.29
CA ARG A 90 8.47 17.41 7.37
C ARG A 90 9.89 17.89 7.07
N ASP A 91 10.91 17.23 7.64
CA ASP A 91 12.33 17.56 7.36
C ASP A 91 12.63 17.40 5.85
N SER A 92 12.14 16.33 5.24
CA SER A 92 12.33 16.07 3.81
C SER A 92 11.66 17.11 2.91
N ILE A 93 10.48 17.63 3.30
CA ILE A 93 9.73 18.63 2.52
C ILE A 93 10.56 19.90 2.31
N GLY A 94 11.29 20.34 3.34
CA GLY A 94 12.15 21.54 3.27
C GLY A 94 13.29 21.44 2.25
N ALA A 95 13.72 20.23 1.90
CA ALA A 95 14.81 19.97 0.95
C ALA A 95 14.31 19.76 -0.49
N MET A 96 13.00 19.67 -0.72
CA MET A 96 12.43 19.43 -2.05
C MET A 96 12.46 20.66 -2.93
N ALA A 97 12.81 20.51 -4.20
CA ALA A 97 12.73 21.56 -5.19
C ALA A 97 11.27 22.01 -5.43
N ALA A 98 11.07 23.26 -5.85
CA ALA A 98 9.73 23.86 -5.98
C ALA A 98 8.76 23.08 -6.89
N LYS A 99 9.28 22.38 -7.91
CA LYS A 99 8.47 21.57 -8.85
C LYS A 99 8.06 20.22 -8.28
N GLN A 100 8.69 19.74 -7.22
CA GLN A 100 8.41 18.44 -6.63
C GLN A 100 7.12 18.49 -5.80
N LYS A 101 6.07 17.85 -6.27
CA LYS A 101 4.76 17.83 -5.63
C LYS A 101 4.00 16.51 -5.84
N ASP A 102 4.45 15.69 -6.78
CA ASP A 102 3.70 14.52 -7.22
C ASP A 102 4.08 13.26 -6.44
N ILE A 103 3.09 12.42 -6.18
CA ILE A 103 3.26 11.08 -5.66
C ILE A 103 3.30 10.12 -6.83
N ARG A 104 4.34 9.28 -6.89
CA ARG A 104 4.44 8.17 -7.83
C ARG A 104 4.43 6.87 -7.05
N GLY A 105 3.32 6.14 -7.14
CA GLY A 105 3.16 4.82 -6.51
C GLY A 105 3.48 3.70 -7.50
N VAL A 106 4.30 2.74 -7.12
CA VAL A 106 4.65 1.56 -7.93
C VAL A 106 4.54 0.31 -7.07
N PHE A 107 3.49 -0.45 -7.27
CA PHE A 107 3.10 -1.56 -6.41
C PHE A 107 3.27 -2.91 -7.10
N ALA A 108 3.73 -3.91 -6.36
CA ALA A 108 3.65 -5.31 -6.73
C ALA A 108 2.30 -5.92 -6.32
N GLY A 109 1.70 -5.41 -5.23
CA GLY A 109 0.42 -5.87 -4.71
C GLY A 109 -0.75 -5.00 -5.16
N GLY A 110 -1.61 -5.50 -6.05
CA GLY A 110 -2.78 -4.75 -6.54
C GLY A 110 -3.73 -4.28 -5.45
N THR A 111 -3.88 -5.05 -4.37
CA THR A 111 -4.68 -4.64 -3.21
C THR A 111 -4.09 -3.43 -2.49
N PHE A 112 -2.75 -3.35 -2.41
CA PHE A 112 -2.05 -2.20 -1.82
C PHE A 112 -2.15 -0.97 -2.72
N CYS A 113 -2.03 -1.14 -4.03
CA CYS A 113 -2.28 -0.06 -4.99
C CYS A 113 -3.71 0.48 -4.86
N TYR A 114 -4.69 -0.41 -4.71
CA TYR A 114 -6.10 -0.06 -4.52
C TYR A 114 -6.32 0.75 -3.22
N GLU A 115 -5.81 0.26 -2.07
CA GLU A 115 -5.92 0.93 -0.78
C GLU A 115 -5.22 2.31 -0.79
N ALA A 116 -4.04 2.41 -1.42
CA ALA A 116 -3.30 3.66 -1.53
C ALA A 116 -4.07 4.72 -2.34
N GLN A 117 -4.72 4.35 -3.45
CA GLN A 117 -5.59 5.25 -4.20
C GLN A 117 -6.73 5.79 -3.32
N LEU A 118 -7.39 4.91 -2.56
CA LEU A 118 -8.46 5.32 -1.64
C LEU A 118 -7.96 6.29 -0.57
N ALA A 119 -6.76 6.07 -0.04
CA ALA A 119 -6.14 6.96 0.94
C ALA A 119 -5.87 8.36 0.36
N LEU A 120 -5.38 8.45 -0.88
CA LEU A 120 -5.17 9.72 -1.56
C LEU A 120 -6.49 10.46 -1.80
N LEU A 121 -7.50 9.75 -2.30
CA LEU A 121 -8.84 10.32 -2.54
C LEU A 121 -9.47 10.82 -1.24
N ALA A 122 -9.36 10.07 -0.16
CA ALA A 122 -9.84 10.47 1.17
C ALA A 122 -9.12 11.72 1.71
N ALA A 123 -7.86 11.94 1.32
CA ALA A 123 -7.11 13.15 1.62
C ALA A 123 -7.42 14.33 0.67
N GLY A 124 -8.35 14.19 -0.27
CA GLY A 124 -8.72 15.22 -1.25
C GLY A 124 -7.68 15.38 -2.39
N LEU A 125 -6.90 14.35 -2.67
CA LEU A 125 -5.97 14.30 -3.79
C LEU A 125 -6.57 13.46 -4.93
N SER A 126 -6.58 13.99 -6.15
CA SER A 126 -6.89 13.19 -7.34
C SER A 126 -5.69 12.33 -7.73
N CYS A 127 -5.92 11.15 -8.25
CA CYS A 127 -4.86 10.28 -8.75
C CYS A 127 -5.27 9.53 -10.02
N GLU A 128 -4.25 9.12 -10.78
CA GLU A 128 -4.37 8.24 -11.94
C GLU A 128 -3.86 6.84 -11.61
N SER A 129 -4.44 5.80 -12.23
CA SER A 129 -3.98 4.41 -12.07
C SER A 129 -4.30 3.59 -13.33
N ASN A 130 -3.52 2.53 -13.60
CA ASN A 130 -3.87 1.51 -14.60
C ASN A 130 -5.02 0.60 -14.14
N ALA A 131 -5.27 0.56 -12.82
CA ALA A 131 -6.39 -0.14 -12.21
C ALA A 131 -7.17 0.83 -11.31
N PRO A 132 -7.89 1.83 -11.91
CA PRO A 132 -8.45 2.95 -11.15
C PRO A 132 -9.59 2.49 -10.25
N VAL A 133 -9.57 2.97 -8.99
CA VAL A 133 -10.71 2.86 -8.08
C VAL A 133 -11.77 3.90 -8.44
N ARG A 134 -12.99 3.74 -7.90
CA ARG A 134 -14.03 4.77 -8.06
C ARG A 134 -13.55 6.11 -7.52
N GLY A 135 -13.48 7.12 -8.37
CA GLY A 135 -12.99 8.46 -8.06
C GLY A 135 -11.56 8.74 -8.53
N ALA A 136 -10.79 7.72 -8.87
CA ALA A 136 -9.52 7.85 -9.60
C ALA A 136 -9.77 7.84 -11.11
N THR A 137 -8.78 8.29 -11.87
CA THR A 137 -8.84 8.30 -13.34
C THR A 137 -7.84 7.31 -13.93
N GLU A 138 -8.08 6.90 -15.18
CA GLU A 138 -7.16 6.02 -15.88
C GLU A 138 -5.84 6.74 -16.22
N LEU A 139 -4.73 6.01 -16.17
CA LEU A 139 -3.42 6.54 -16.54
C LEU A 139 -3.44 7.07 -17.99
N ARG A 140 -2.99 8.30 -18.17
CA ARG A 140 -2.84 8.91 -19.50
C ARG A 140 -1.71 8.30 -20.31
N SER A 141 -0.68 7.80 -19.63
CA SER A 141 0.47 7.15 -20.23
C SER A 141 0.88 5.92 -19.43
N ARG A 142 1.07 4.80 -20.14
CA ARG A 142 1.56 3.55 -19.56
C ARG A 142 3.06 3.57 -19.24
N GLN A 143 3.80 4.50 -19.86
CA GLN A 143 5.26 4.58 -19.73
C GLN A 143 5.70 5.40 -18.52
N GLN A 144 4.98 6.48 -18.21
CA GLN A 144 5.29 7.38 -17.11
C GLN A 144 4.01 8.02 -16.59
N GLY A 145 3.87 8.12 -15.27
CA GLY A 145 2.72 8.77 -14.63
C GLY A 145 2.72 10.28 -14.83
N THR A 146 1.56 10.91 -14.66
CA THR A 146 1.39 12.38 -14.62
C THR A 146 0.65 12.76 -13.35
N GLY A 147 1.00 13.88 -12.70
CA GLY A 147 0.41 14.26 -11.42
C GLY A 147 0.59 13.17 -10.35
N HIS A 148 -0.37 12.95 -9.47
CA HIS A 148 -0.33 11.77 -8.60
C HIS A 148 -0.75 10.53 -9.37
N SER A 149 0.12 9.54 -9.46
CA SER A 149 -0.16 8.28 -10.16
C SER A 149 0.26 7.07 -9.36
N LEU A 150 -0.58 6.04 -9.34
CA LEU A 150 -0.34 4.78 -8.64
C LEU A 150 -0.52 3.62 -9.61
N VAL A 151 0.53 2.81 -9.77
CA VAL A 151 0.59 1.75 -10.78
C VAL A 151 0.63 0.39 -10.10
N ASP A 152 -0.34 -0.45 -10.44
CA ASP A 152 -0.33 -1.87 -10.11
C ASP A 152 0.49 -2.62 -11.17
N MET A 153 1.71 -3.00 -10.80
CA MET A 153 2.60 -3.76 -11.67
C MET A 153 2.29 -5.27 -11.66
N GLY A 154 1.38 -5.70 -10.77
CA GLY A 154 0.85 -7.06 -10.72
C GLY A 154 -0.31 -7.30 -11.67
N ASP A 155 -0.84 -6.24 -12.31
CA ASP A 155 -1.91 -6.35 -13.29
C ASP A 155 -1.51 -7.18 -14.52
N ASP A 156 -2.50 -7.81 -15.17
CA ASP A 156 -2.31 -8.65 -16.35
C ASP A 156 -1.54 -7.93 -17.48
N GLU A 157 -1.72 -6.62 -17.59
CA GLU A 157 -1.00 -5.78 -18.56
C GLU A 157 0.53 -5.92 -18.44
N PHE A 158 1.06 -6.07 -17.22
CA PHE A 158 2.50 -6.17 -16.96
C PHE A 158 2.98 -7.62 -16.77
N THR A 159 2.08 -8.53 -16.41
CA THR A 159 2.42 -9.92 -16.05
C THR A 159 2.13 -10.91 -17.16
N GLN A 160 1.40 -10.53 -18.21
CA GLN A 160 1.11 -11.44 -19.32
C GLN A 160 2.40 -11.89 -20.02
N GLY A 161 2.72 -13.19 -19.92
CA GLY A 161 3.95 -13.78 -20.46
C GLY A 161 5.24 -13.42 -19.70
N ARG A 162 5.12 -12.88 -18.49
CA ARG A 162 6.24 -12.48 -17.61
C ARG A 162 5.97 -12.91 -16.17
N PRO A 163 7.02 -13.14 -15.37
CA PRO A 163 6.84 -13.37 -13.94
C PRO A 163 6.20 -12.16 -13.25
N HIS A 164 5.40 -12.44 -12.21
CA HIS A 164 4.86 -11.39 -11.35
C HIS A 164 5.99 -10.60 -10.67
N PRO A 165 5.86 -9.27 -10.44
CA PRO A 165 6.92 -8.41 -9.88
C PRO A 165 7.39 -8.82 -8.47
N MET A 166 6.60 -9.57 -7.71
CA MET A 166 7.08 -10.15 -6.46
C MET A 166 8.08 -11.31 -6.68
N ILE A 167 8.05 -11.99 -7.84
CA ILE A 167 8.97 -13.08 -8.21
C ILE A 167 10.20 -12.51 -8.90
N ASP A 168 10.00 -11.71 -9.96
CA ASP A 168 11.09 -10.99 -10.66
C ASP A 168 10.81 -9.47 -10.62
N PRO A 169 11.51 -8.73 -9.75
CA PRO A 169 11.25 -7.30 -9.53
C PRO A 169 11.80 -6.38 -10.63
N LYS A 170 12.46 -6.90 -11.68
CA LYS A 170 13.15 -6.08 -12.69
C LYS A 170 12.25 -5.03 -13.34
N LEU A 171 11.05 -5.42 -13.76
CA LEU A 171 10.12 -4.49 -14.43
C LEU A 171 9.63 -3.40 -13.46
N ARG A 172 9.30 -3.78 -12.22
CA ARG A 172 8.92 -2.83 -11.16
C ARG A 172 10.07 -1.88 -10.83
N ASN A 173 11.28 -2.40 -10.69
CA ASN A 173 12.48 -1.60 -10.40
C ASN A 173 12.79 -0.62 -11.54
N ALA A 174 12.65 -1.03 -12.79
CA ALA A 174 12.77 -0.14 -13.95
C ALA A 174 11.69 0.97 -13.92
N ARG A 175 10.45 0.63 -13.53
CA ARG A 175 9.38 1.62 -13.37
C ARG A 175 9.69 2.60 -12.24
N LEU A 176 10.15 2.16 -11.08
CA LEU A 176 10.57 3.03 -9.98
C LEU A 176 11.65 4.02 -10.44
N LEU A 177 12.64 3.53 -11.19
CA LEU A 177 13.70 4.39 -11.75
C LEU A 177 13.13 5.46 -12.70
N SER A 178 12.22 5.08 -13.58
CA SER A 178 11.56 6.02 -14.51
C SER A 178 10.77 7.10 -13.78
N GLU A 179 9.94 6.69 -12.82
CA GLU A 179 9.10 7.61 -12.05
C GLU A 179 9.91 8.56 -11.14
N GLY A 180 10.99 8.07 -10.54
CA GLY A 180 11.85 8.89 -9.69
C GLY A 180 12.70 9.92 -10.46
N ARG A 181 12.94 9.70 -11.75
CA ARG A 181 13.61 10.65 -12.64
C ARG A 181 12.75 11.84 -13.03
N ASP A 182 11.43 11.72 -12.93
CA ASP A 182 10.54 12.84 -13.22
C ASP A 182 10.81 13.99 -12.24
N PRO A 183 11.07 15.23 -12.74
CA PRO A 183 11.39 16.36 -11.89
C PRO A 183 10.24 16.82 -10.99
N THR A 184 9.01 16.38 -11.24
CA THR A 184 7.85 16.70 -10.43
C THR A 184 7.64 15.72 -9.27
N THR A 185 8.30 14.56 -9.30
CA THR A 185 8.17 13.54 -8.27
C THR A 185 8.75 14.03 -6.94
N ALA A 186 7.90 14.17 -5.94
CA ALA A 186 8.25 14.44 -4.55
C ALA A 186 8.39 13.14 -3.76
N VAL A 187 7.49 12.20 -3.97
CA VAL A 187 7.39 10.93 -3.24
C VAL A 187 7.37 9.76 -4.22
N LEU A 188 8.25 8.78 -3.99
CA LEU A 188 8.09 7.43 -4.51
C LEU A 188 7.49 6.55 -3.41
N LEU A 189 6.32 5.97 -3.69
CA LEU A 189 5.59 5.09 -2.80
C LEU A 189 5.59 3.68 -3.37
N PHE A 190 6.00 2.67 -2.60
CA PHE A 190 6.05 1.30 -3.09
C PHE A 190 5.88 0.26 -1.98
N ASP A 191 5.60 -0.96 -2.38
CA ASP A 191 5.51 -2.12 -1.50
C ASP A 191 6.66 -3.10 -1.74
N ILE A 192 6.96 -3.89 -0.71
CA ILE A 192 7.73 -5.14 -0.79
C ILE A 192 6.81 -6.25 -0.29
N VAL A 193 6.63 -7.30 -1.08
CA VAL A 193 5.82 -8.46 -0.69
C VAL A 193 6.72 -9.68 -0.55
N LEU A 194 6.77 -10.21 0.67
CA LEU A 194 7.54 -11.40 1.03
C LEU A 194 6.67 -12.66 0.93
N GLY A 195 7.29 -13.80 1.00
CA GLY A 195 6.62 -15.10 1.04
C GLY A 195 7.31 -16.17 0.21
N TYR A 196 6.80 -17.38 0.29
CA TYR A 196 7.27 -18.50 -0.52
C TYR A 196 7.01 -18.23 -2.00
N GLY A 197 8.06 -18.39 -2.83
CA GLY A 197 7.99 -18.12 -4.26
C GLY A 197 8.22 -16.66 -4.66
N ALA A 198 8.30 -15.73 -3.71
CA ALA A 198 8.73 -14.37 -3.97
C ALA A 198 10.26 -14.29 -4.18
N SER A 199 10.76 -13.13 -4.62
CA SER A 199 12.20 -12.86 -4.73
C SER A 199 12.92 -13.20 -3.42
N ALA A 200 14.06 -13.87 -3.51
CA ALA A 200 14.80 -14.31 -2.32
C ALA A 200 15.32 -13.14 -1.47
N ASP A 201 15.70 -12.04 -2.11
CA ASP A 201 16.13 -10.81 -1.43
C ASP A 201 15.65 -9.59 -2.24
N PRO A 202 14.41 -9.13 -1.99
CA PRO A 202 13.84 -8.01 -2.72
C PRO A 202 14.54 -6.68 -2.41
N CYS A 203 15.07 -6.47 -1.19
CA CYS A 203 15.80 -5.25 -0.87
C CYS A 203 17.13 -5.19 -1.65
N ALA A 204 17.95 -6.23 -1.63
CA ALA A 204 19.21 -6.23 -2.35
C ALA A 204 19.04 -5.97 -3.86
N THR A 205 17.95 -6.45 -4.47
CA THR A 205 17.66 -6.17 -5.88
C THR A 205 17.22 -4.73 -6.13
N LEU A 206 16.69 -4.04 -5.11
CA LEU A 206 16.18 -2.67 -5.20
C LEU A 206 17.27 -1.62 -4.89
N LEU A 207 18.22 -1.92 -3.98
CA LEU A 207 19.26 -0.98 -3.55
C LEU A 207 19.96 -0.24 -4.70
N PRO A 208 20.42 -0.90 -5.80
CA PRO A 208 21.08 -0.20 -6.91
C PRO A 208 20.20 0.85 -7.57
N VAL A 209 18.88 0.63 -7.60
CA VAL A 209 17.91 1.57 -8.16
C VAL A 209 17.75 2.78 -7.23
N LEU A 210 17.64 2.54 -5.91
CA LEU A 210 17.51 3.61 -4.92
C LEU A 210 18.77 4.49 -4.88
N ASP A 211 19.96 3.88 -4.93
CA ASP A 211 21.22 4.60 -4.98
C ASP A 211 21.35 5.46 -6.23
N THR A 212 21.01 4.91 -7.40
CA THR A 212 20.98 5.65 -8.66
C THR A 212 20.04 6.86 -8.57
N LEU A 213 18.81 6.65 -8.07
CA LEU A 213 17.81 7.71 -7.93
C LEU A 213 18.28 8.83 -7.01
N ARG A 214 18.94 8.48 -5.89
CA ARG A 214 19.47 9.46 -4.94
C ARG A 214 20.59 10.28 -5.53
N GLN A 215 21.52 9.63 -6.22
CA GLN A 215 22.64 10.32 -6.88
C GLN A 215 22.14 11.27 -7.96
N GLU A 216 21.23 10.80 -8.82
CA GLU A 216 20.64 11.62 -9.89
C GLU A 216 19.80 12.78 -9.32
N ALA A 217 19.02 12.53 -8.27
CA ALA A 217 18.23 13.57 -7.61
C ALA A 217 19.14 14.64 -6.99
N ALA A 218 20.20 14.24 -6.28
CA ALA A 218 21.17 15.16 -5.68
C ALA A 218 21.89 16.02 -6.76
N GLN A 219 22.32 15.40 -7.86
CA GLN A 219 22.92 16.15 -9.00
C GLN A 219 21.94 17.16 -9.62
N ALA A 220 20.66 16.84 -9.63
CA ALA A 220 19.60 17.72 -10.10
C ALA A 220 19.07 18.70 -9.04
N GLN A 221 19.72 18.80 -7.88
CA GLN A 221 19.29 19.61 -6.72
C GLN A 221 17.85 19.32 -6.31
N ARG A 222 17.46 18.05 -6.30
CA ARG A 222 16.16 17.54 -5.86
C ARG A 222 16.32 16.66 -4.64
N HIS A 223 15.30 16.62 -3.80
CA HIS A 223 15.20 15.66 -2.71
C HIS A 223 14.03 14.73 -2.95
N LEU A 224 14.32 13.46 -3.21
CA LEU A 224 13.29 12.44 -3.46
C LEU A 224 12.99 11.68 -2.17
N LEU A 225 11.76 11.77 -1.70
CA LEU A 225 11.33 11.00 -0.53
C LEU A 225 10.86 9.61 -0.94
N LEU A 226 11.46 8.60 -0.34
CA LEU A 226 11.16 7.19 -0.57
C LEU A 226 10.32 6.68 0.61
N ILE A 227 9.13 6.15 0.33
CA ILE A 227 8.21 5.60 1.33
C ILE A 227 7.83 4.19 0.91
N ALA A 228 7.92 3.23 1.84
CA ALA A 228 7.59 1.84 1.56
C ALA A 228 6.79 1.19 2.69
N HIS A 229 6.11 0.09 2.33
CA HIS A 229 5.58 -0.90 3.25
C HIS A 229 6.13 -2.27 2.89
N VAL A 230 6.53 -3.05 3.91
CA VAL A 230 6.96 -4.44 3.76
C VAL A 230 5.86 -5.37 4.28
N CYS A 231 5.20 -6.07 3.36
CA CYS A 231 4.19 -7.08 3.67
C CYS A 231 4.84 -8.45 3.77
N GLY A 232 4.71 -9.07 4.91
CA GLY A 232 5.25 -10.37 5.23
C GLY A 232 5.22 -10.64 6.72
N THR A 233 5.75 -11.79 7.10
CA THR A 233 5.90 -12.22 8.47
C THR A 233 7.36 -12.49 8.81
N GLU A 234 7.67 -12.65 10.07
CA GLU A 234 9.01 -13.02 10.54
C GLU A 234 9.38 -14.46 10.15
N ASP A 235 8.36 -15.29 9.87
CA ASP A 235 8.55 -16.67 9.42
C ASP A 235 8.77 -16.79 7.89
N ASP A 236 8.69 -15.69 7.15
CA ASP A 236 8.96 -15.69 5.72
C ASP A 236 10.46 -15.89 5.44
N PRO A 237 10.83 -16.63 4.36
CA PRO A 237 12.23 -16.94 4.06
C PRO A 237 13.16 -15.74 3.89
N GLN A 238 12.59 -14.55 3.60
CA GLN A 238 13.31 -13.33 3.33
C GLN A 238 13.70 -12.54 4.59
N ASP A 239 13.25 -12.95 5.78
CA ASP A 239 13.44 -12.22 7.04
C ASP A 239 12.90 -10.77 6.95
N ARG A 240 11.63 -10.59 7.32
CA ARG A 240 10.94 -9.29 7.22
C ARG A 240 11.70 -8.16 7.91
N GLN A 241 12.28 -8.42 9.08
CA GLN A 241 13.00 -7.39 9.83
C GLN A 241 14.28 -6.97 9.09
N GLN A 242 15.02 -7.91 8.54
CA GLN A 242 16.21 -7.62 7.73
C GLN A 242 15.86 -6.78 6.49
N GLN A 243 14.73 -7.06 5.81
CA GLN A 243 14.29 -6.26 4.67
C GLN A 243 13.92 -4.83 5.08
N ILE A 244 13.28 -4.63 6.23
CA ILE A 244 12.97 -3.30 6.77
C ILE A 244 14.26 -2.54 7.08
N GLU A 245 15.18 -3.13 7.83
CA GLU A 245 16.46 -2.50 8.19
C GLU A 245 17.29 -2.12 6.96
N CYS A 246 17.34 -2.98 5.97
CA CYS A 246 18.00 -2.74 4.69
C CYS A 246 17.41 -1.49 3.99
N LEU A 247 16.08 -1.37 3.92
CA LEU A 247 15.42 -0.21 3.34
C LEU A 247 15.65 1.07 4.16
N GLU A 248 15.59 0.98 5.49
CA GLU A 248 15.82 2.14 6.37
C GLU A 248 17.27 2.64 6.28
N GLN A 249 18.26 1.76 6.23
CA GLN A 249 19.65 2.11 5.97
C GLN A 249 19.85 2.77 4.60
N ALA A 250 19.08 2.35 3.62
CA ALA A 250 18.96 3.02 2.34
C ALA A 250 18.14 4.33 2.41
N GLY A 251 17.65 4.79 3.60
CA GLY A 251 16.90 6.01 3.87
C GLY A 251 15.50 6.02 3.30
N VAL A 252 14.89 4.87 3.16
CA VAL A 252 13.48 4.73 2.90
C VAL A 252 12.72 4.90 4.22
N LEU A 253 11.63 5.65 4.23
CA LEU A 253 10.71 5.67 5.35
C LEU A 253 9.81 4.43 5.26
N VAL A 254 10.04 3.46 6.15
CA VAL A 254 9.26 2.23 6.16
C VAL A 254 8.08 2.39 7.13
N ALA A 255 6.88 2.28 6.59
CA ALA A 255 5.63 2.31 7.35
C ALA A 255 5.22 0.89 7.79
N ASP A 256 4.55 0.78 8.95
CA ASP A 256 4.09 -0.51 9.48
C ASP A 256 2.97 -1.11 8.62
N SER A 257 2.28 -0.28 7.83
CA SER A 257 1.21 -0.71 6.95
C SER A 257 1.14 0.13 5.68
N ASN A 258 0.52 -0.43 4.65
CA ASN A 258 0.33 0.27 3.38
C ASN A 258 -0.54 1.52 3.53
N ILE A 259 -1.59 1.47 4.34
CA ILE A 259 -2.42 2.64 4.61
C ILE A 259 -1.63 3.77 5.30
N GLU A 260 -0.72 3.45 6.22
CA GLU A 260 0.17 4.42 6.85
C GLU A 260 1.13 5.04 5.84
N ALA A 261 1.74 4.22 4.97
CA ALA A 261 2.61 4.69 3.89
C ALA A 261 1.88 5.65 2.94
N ALA A 262 0.67 5.29 2.52
CA ALA A 262 -0.15 6.11 1.63
C ALA A 262 -0.60 7.44 2.27
N ARG A 263 -0.99 7.42 3.55
CA ARG A 263 -1.34 8.62 4.32
C ARG A 263 -0.13 9.54 4.50
N LEU A 264 1.05 8.97 4.74
CA LEU A 264 2.30 9.75 4.83
C LEU A 264 2.62 10.42 3.49
N ALA A 265 2.49 9.70 2.37
CA ALA A 265 2.67 10.26 1.04
C ALA A 265 1.67 11.40 0.74
N ALA A 266 0.39 11.20 1.10
CA ALA A 266 -0.64 12.21 0.95
C ALA A 266 -0.34 13.47 1.80
N PHE A 267 0.12 13.29 3.04
CA PHE A 267 0.55 14.39 3.90
C PHE A 267 1.63 15.24 3.22
N VAL A 268 2.67 14.62 2.65
CA VAL A 268 3.74 15.34 1.94
C VAL A 268 3.19 16.12 0.74
N ALA A 269 2.37 15.50 -0.09
CA ALA A 269 1.81 16.16 -1.27
C ALA A 269 0.92 17.37 -0.92
N LEU A 270 0.16 17.27 0.19
CA LEU A 270 -0.68 18.39 0.67
C LEU A 270 0.14 19.60 1.12
N GLN A 271 1.36 19.38 1.63
CA GLN A 271 2.27 20.47 2.01
C GLN A 271 3.02 21.07 0.79
N ARG A 272 2.90 20.45 -0.38
CA ARG A 272 3.58 20.86 -1.63
C ARG A 272 2.63 21.44 -2.69
N LYS A 273 1.36 21.65 -2.33
CA LYS A 273 0.35 22.31 -3.19
C LYS A 273 0.67 23.77 -3.47
#